data_dd4297953f591ec5c61b9f11b413e18a
#
_entry.id   dd4297953f591ec5c61b9f11b413e18a
#
_cell.length_a   1.000
_cell.length_b   1.000
_cell.length_c   1.000
_cell.angle_alpha   90.00
_cell.angle_beta   90.00
_cell.angle_gamma   90.00
#
_symmetry.space_group_name_H-M   'P 1'
#
loop_
_entity.id
_entity.type
_entity.pdbx_description
1 polymer ?
#
loop_
_entity_poly.entity_id
_entity_poly.type
_entity_poly.pdbx_seq_one_letter_code
_entity_poly.pdbx_strand_id
1 'polypeptide(L)'
;MKKLIVFDLDGTLAESKSAVDPEMSGLLHDLLGIVKVAVISGGGWPQFEKQVVSKLPHDERLRELSLLPTCGTKFYQYSGEWKKLYEEDFTRDEREKIFSSLKQALREAGYKVAKVWGEVIEDRGSQITFSALGQQAPLEEKNKWDPDYTKRKKIKAILDNIIPQFSVRIGGSTSIDITKPGIDKAYGIGKLRDVLHVSLKEMIYIGDALFVGGNDYPAEKAGVDSIPVKGPDETKRVIQAIIACLADRDQAA
;
A
#
# COMPACT_ATOMS: atom_id res chain seq x y z
N MET A 1 24.04 9.40 4.34
CA MET A 1 23.11 10.26 3.55
C MET A 1 21.89 9.44 3.19
N LYS A 2 20.68 10.03 3.18
CA LYS A 2 19.46 9.35 2.72
C LYS A 2 19.46 9.27 1.19
N LYS A 3 19.13 8.09 0.66
CA LYS A 3 19.16 7.79 -0.78
C LYS A 3 17.78 7.39 -1.33
N LEU A 4 16.83 7.07 -0.44
CA LEU A 4 15.51 6.59 -0.82
C LEU A 4 14.45 7.11 0.16
N ILE A 5 13.43 7.76 -0.37
CA ILE A 5 12.25 8.16 0.38
C ILE A 5 11.10 7.22 0.00
N VAL A 6 10.52 6.56 0.98
CA VAL A 6 9.46 5.57 0.80
C VAL A 6 8.17 6.12 1.38
N PHE A 7 7.10 6.08 0.61
CA PHE A 7 5.78 6.55 1.02
C PHE A 7 4.77 5.41 1.06
N ASP A 8 3.85 5.49 2.01
CA ASP A 8 2.52 4.90 1.83
C ASP A 8 1.71 5.73 0.81
N LEU A 9 0.61 5.18 0.34
CA LEU A 9 -0.25 5.82 -0.66
C LEU A 9 -1.51 6.44 -0.04
N ASP A 10 -2.42 5.59 0.47
CA ASP A 10 -3.74 6.00 0.95
C ASP A 10 -3.66 6.62 2.36
N GLY A 11 -4.01 7.87 2.53
CA GLY A 11 -3.87 8.61 3.79
C GLY A 11 -2.51 9.29 3.94
N THR A 12 -1.60 9.08 2.99
CA THR A 12 -0.24 9.65 3.00
C THR A 12 -0.01 10.53 1.79
N LEU A 13 0.08 9.98 0.58
CA LEU A 13 0.24 10.75 -0.67
C LEU A 13 -1.08 11.30 -1.20
N ALA A 14 -2.17 10.60 -0.95
CA ALA A 14 -3.50 10.99 -1.37
C ALA A 14 -4.53 10.54 -0.33
N GLU A 15 -5.70 11.18 -0.33
CA GLU A 15 -6.86 10.68 0.40
C GLU A 15 -7.21 9.26 -0.08
N SER A 16 -7.78 8.46 0.82
CA SER A 16 -8.07 7.04 0.54
C SER A 16 -8.78 6.85 -0.80
N LYS A 17 -8.15 6.06 -1.68
CA LYS A 17 -8.59 5.74 -3.04
C LYS A 17 -8.79 6.96 -3.97
N SER A 18 -8.24 8.10 -3.61
CA SER A 18 -8.19 9.30 -4.43
C SER A 18 -6.86 9.38 -5.18
N ALA A 19 -6.83 10.11 -6.28
CA ALA A 19 -5.59 10.40 -6.98
C ALA A 19 -4.79 11.48 -6.23
N VAL A 20 -3.47 11.46 -6.36
CA VAL A 20 -2.62 12.56 -5.92
C VAL A 20 -3.06 13.85 -6.63
N ASP A 21 -3.10 14.95 -5.89
CA ASP A 21 -3.46 16.24 -6.44
C ASP A 21 -2.29 16.87 -7.22
N PRO A 22 -2.52 17.95 -8.01
CA PRO A 22 -1.49 18.57 -8.82
C PRO A 22 -0.27 19.07 -8.02
N GLU A 23 -0.47 19.58 -6.78
CA GLU A 23 0.61 20.02 -5.92
C GLU A 23 1.47 18.86 -5.44
N MET A 24 0.87 17.78 -4.97
CA MET A 24 1.57 16.54 -4.59
C MET A 24 2.33 15.96 -5.78
N SER A 25 1.71 15.96 -6.97
CA SER A 25 2.36 15.48 -8.20
C SER A 25 3.62 16.31 -8.52
N GLY A 26 3.54 17.63 -8.42
CA GLY A 26 4.69 18.53 -8.61
C GLY A 26 5.80 18.27 -7.61
N LEU A 27 5.46 18.16 -6.33
CA LEU A 27 6.41 17.89 -5.26
C LEU A 27 7.10 16.53 -5.41
N LEU A 28 6.36 15.48 -5.79
CA LEU A 28 6.95 14.17 -6.08
C LEU A 28 7.90 14.22 -7.28
N HIS A 29 7.52 14.95 -8.33
CA HIS A 29 8.35 15.13 -9.51
C HIS A 29 9.65 15.89 -9.20
N ASP A 30 9.60 16.93 -8.35
CA ASP A 30 10.78 17.66 -7.90
C ASP A 30 11.67 16.78 -7.02
N LEU A 31 11.08 16.01 -6.11
CA LEU A 31 11.80 15.06 -5.25
C LEU A 31 12.54 13.99 -6.06
N LEU A 32 11.92 13.46 -7.15
CA LEU A 32 12.53 12.51 -8.07
C LEU A 32 13.76 13.06 -8.81
N GLY A 33 13.88 14.38 -8.92
CA GLY A 33 15.09 15.03 -9.46
C GLY A 33 16.28 15.04 -8.48
N ILE A 34 16.07 14.64 -7.23
CA ILE A 34 17.08 14.78 -6.14
C ILE A 34 17.40 13.44 -5.51
N VAL A 35 16.41 12.56 -5.32
CA VAL A 35 16.56 11.31 -4.59
C VAL A 35 15.61 10.25 -5.15
N LYS A 36 15.95 8.98 -4.97
CA LYS A 36 15.05 7.86 -5.31
C LYS A 36 13.78 7.93 -4.46
N VAL A 37 12.65 7.61 -5.08
CA VAL A 37 11.35 7.54 -4.40
C VAL A 37 10.74 6.14 -4.60
N ALA A 38 10.08 5.64 -3.57
CA ALA A 38 9.26 4.45 -3.68
C ALA A 38 7.89 4.66 -3.06
N VAL A 39 6.88 3.99 -3.61
CA VAL A 39 5.52 3.96 -3.03
C VAL A 39 5.13 2.52 -2.76
N ILE A 40 4.75 2.21 -1.51
CA ILE A 40 4.30 0.89 -1.08
C ILE A 40 2.85 0.99 -0.60
N SER A 41 1.96 0.18 -1.18
CA SER A 41 0.57 0.10 -0.74
C SER A 41 0.03 -1.34 -0.84
N GLY A 42 -0.99 -1.67 -0.04
CA GLY A 42 -1.78 -2.89 -0.20
C GLY A 42 -2.64 -2.91 -1.47
N GLY A 43 -2.76 -1.78 -2.18
CA GLY A 43 -3.48 -1.66 -3.43
C GLY A 43 -2.83 -2.45 -4.58
N GLY A 44 -3.65 -2.88 -5.55
CA GLY A 44 -3.16 -3.50 -6.78
C GLY A 44 -2.66 -2.47 -7.81
N TRP A 45 -2.02 -2.96 -8.89
CA TRP A 45 -1.49 -2.10 -9.96
C TRP A 45 -2.50 -1.08 -10.54
N PRO A 46 -3.77 -1.45 -10.82
CA PRO A 46 -4.74 -0.47 -11.33
C PRO A 46 -4.97 0.74 -10.41
N GLN A 47 -4.79 0.55 -9.09
CA GLN A 47 -4.87 1.64 -8.13
C GLN A 47 -3.66 2.58 -8.28
N PHE A 48 -2.45 2.05 -8.41
CA PHE A 48 -1.24 2.84 -8.66
C PHE A 48 -1.32 3.62 -9.98
N GLU A 49 -1.79 2.98 -11.06
CA GLU A 49 -2.00 3.65 -12.35
C GLU A 49 -2.93 4.86 -12.21
N LYS A 50 -4.08 4.65 -11.57
CA LYS A 50 -5.09 5.70 -11.42
C LYS A 50 -4.67 6.79 -10.47
N GLN A 51 -4.06 6.44 -9.32
CA GLN A 51 -3.79 7.39 -8.25
C GLN A 51 -2.47 8.14 -8.41
N VAL A 52 -1.44 7.51 -8.98
CA VAL A 52 -0.08 8.05 -9.05
C VAL A 52 0.38 8.21 -10.49
N VAL A 53 0.48 7.11 -11.24
CA VAL A 53 1.12 7.09 -12.57
C VAL A 53 0.46 8.07 -13.53
N SER A 54 -0.88 8.07 -13.62
CA SER A 54 -1.64 8.96 -14.52
C SER A 54 -1.58 10.44 -14.14
N LYS A 55 -0.94 10.78 -13.01
CA LYS A 55 -0.88 12.14 -12.48
C LYS A 55 0.51 12.75 -12.54
N LEU A 56 1.55 11.91 -12.64
CA LEU A 56 2.93 12.38 -12.72
C LEU A 56 3.30 12.80 -14.15
N PRO A 57 4.17 13.81 -14.33
CA PRO A 57 4.77 14.11 -15.63
C PRO A 57 5.51 12.88 -16.18
N HIS A 58 5.34 12.61 -17.49
CA HIS A 58 5.98 11.48 -18.15
C HIS A 58 7.35 11.92 -18.72
N ASP A 59 8.40 11.84 -17.89
CA ASP A 59 9.77 12.13 -18.27
C ASP A 59 10.78 11.15 -17.64
N GLU A 60 12.07 11.41 -17.84
CA GLU A 60 13.17 10.55 -17.39
C GLU A 60 13.29 10.45 -15.86
N ARG A 61 12.76 11.40 -15.08
CA ARG A 61 12.78 11.37 -13.61
C ARG A 61 11.99 10.17 -13.07
N LEU A 62 11.00 9.67 -13.81
CA LEU A 62 10.26 8.46 -13.43
C LEU A 62 11.14 7.22 -13.27
N ARG A 63 12.37 7.21 -13.79
CA ARG A 63 13.34 6.13 -13.57
C ARG A 63 13.75 6.00 -12.09
N GLU A 64 13.66 7.07 -11.35
CA GLU A 64 13.96 7.10 -9.91
C GLU A 64 12.75 6.70 -9.04
N LEU A 65 11.59 6.38 -9.67
CA LEU A 65 10.38 5.96 -8.98
C LEU A 65 10.22 4.43 -9.02
N SER A 66 10.07 3.84 -7.86
CA SER A 66 9.70 2.43 -7.67
C SER A 66 8.29 2.30 -7.12
N LEU A 67 7.47 1.46 -7.72
CA LEU A 67 6.09 1.23 -7.27
C LEU A 67 5.92 -0.22 -6.82
N LEU A 68 5.44 -0.38 -5.59
CA LEU A 68 5.31 -1.66 -4.90
C LEU A 68 3.85 -1.96 -4.54
N PRO A 69 3.03 -2.40 -5.50
CA PRO A 69 1.68 -2.90 -5.22
C PRO A 69 1.70 -4.11 -4.30
N THR A 70 0.57 -4.35 -3.62
CA THR A 70 0.37 -5.51 -2.74
C THR A 70 1.51 -5.71 -1.74
N CYS A 71 1.90 -4.60 -1.09
CA CYS A 71 2.99 -4.56 -0.10
C CYS A 71 4.34 -5.04 -0.63
N GLY A 72 4.60 -4.91 -1.93
CA GLY A 72 5.89 -5.27 -2.54
C GLY A 72 6.00 -6.70 -3.05
N THR A 73 4.90 -7.45 -3.14
CA THR A 73 4.87 -8.73 -3.88
C THR A 73 4.88 -8.54 -5.39
N LYS A 74 4.66 -7.30 -5.83
CA LYS A 74 4.91 -6.83 -7.19
C LYS A 74 5.79 -5.60 -7.13
N PHE A 75 6.69 -5.48 -8.10
CA PHE A 75 7.66 -4.39 -8.18
C PHE A 75 7.69 -3.85 -9.60
N TYR A 76 7.44 -2.56 -9.73
CA TYR A 76 7.44 -1.87 -11.02
C TYR A 76 8.47 -0.74 -11.02
N GLN A 77 9.18 -0.62 -12.16
CA GLN A 77 10.07 0.50 -12.46
C GLN A 77 9.82 1.03 -13.86
N TYR A 78 10.15 2.30 -14.06
CA TYR A 78 10.03 2.96 -15.35
C TYR A 78 11.33 2.89 -16.15
N SER A 79 11.22 2.48 -17.42
CA SER A 79 12.36 2.48 -18.39
C SER A 79 11.88 2.85 -19.80
N GLY A 80 11.21 4.03 -19.91
CA GLY A 80 10.44 4.41 -21.10
C GLY A 80 8.99 3.92 -21.05
N GLU A 81 8.75 2.83 -20.37
CA GLU A 81 7.45 2.27 -20.01
C GLU A 81 7.51 1.64 -18.61
N TRP A 82 6.36 1.43 -17.96
CA TRP A 82 6.31 0.73 -16.68
C TRP A 82 6.51 -0.76 -16.87
N LYS A 83 7.60 -1.29 -16.31
CA LYS A 83 7.93 -2.72 -16.34
C LYS A 83 7.78 -3.35 -14.99
N LYS A 84 7.05 -4.46 -14.95
CA LYS A 84 6.99 -5.31 -13.78
C LYS A 84 8.27 -6.16 -13.72
N LEU A 85 9.09 -5.96 -12.68
CA LEU A 85 10.34 -6.69 -12.49
C LEU A 85 10.08 -8.11 -11.99
N TYR A 86 9.13 -8.27 -11.09
CA TYR A 86 8.68 -9.56 -10.57
C TYR A 86 7.24 -9.49 -10.05
N GLU A 87 6.65 -10.66 -9.86
CA GLU A 87 5.40 -10.88 -9.13
C GLU A 87 5.44 -12.20 -8.36
N GLU A 88 4.85 -12.21 -7.17
CA GLU A 88 4.79 -13.37 -6.27
C GLU A 88 3.34 -13.78 -6.00
N ASP A 89 2.63 -14.10 -7.06
CA ASP A 89 1.22 -14.43 -7.02
C ASP A 89 0.95 -15.76 -6.31
N PHE A 90 -0.30 -15.94 -5.87
CA PHE A 90 -0.81 -17.23 -5.44
C PHE A 90 -0.82 -18.22 -6.60
N THR A 91 -0.57 -19.49 -6.29
CA THR A 91 -0.85 -20.59 -7.21
C THR A 91 -2.36 -20.72 -7.45
N ARG A 92 -2.74 -21.46 -8.47
CA ARG A 92 -4.15 -21.75 -8.74
C ARG A 92 -4.84 -22.43 -7.53
N ASP A 93 -4.20 -23.43 -6.94
CA ASP A 93 -4.75 -24.17 -5.81
C ASP A 93 -4.88 -23.29 -4.56
N GLU A 94 -3.90 -22.40 -4.30
CA GLU A 94 -3.98 -21.42 -3.22
C GLU A 94 -5.18 -20.47 -3.41
N ARG A 95 -5.39 -19.97 -4.63
CA ARG A 95 -6.54 -19.10 -4.96
C ARG A 95 -7.87 -19.82 -4.74
N GLU A 96 -8.03 -21.02 -5.31
CA GLU A 96 -9.25 -21.82 -5.17
C GLU A 96 -9.55 -22.11 -3.69
N LYS A 97 -8.53 -22.42 -2.90
CA LYS A 97 -8.65 -22.63 -1.46
C LYS A 97 -9.10 -21.36 -0.73
N ILE A 98 -8.48 -20.22 -1.02
CA ILE A 98 -8.84 -18.93 -0.40
C ILE A 98 -10.28 -18.55 -0.76
N PHE A 99 -10.68 -18.65 -2.03
CA PHE A 99 -12.05 -18.33 -2.46
C PHE A 99 -13.11 -19.21 -1.82
N SER A 100 -12.86 -20.53 -1.75
CA SER A 100 -13.80 -21.47 -1.10
C SER A 100 -13.92 -21.19 0.39
N SER A 101 -12.79 -20.93 1.07
CA SER A 101 -12.76 -20.62 2.50
C SER A 101 -13.42 -19.29 2.83
N LEU A 102 -13.24 -18.26 1.99
CA LEU A 102 -13.96 -16.99 2.12
C LEU A 102 -15.47 -17.20 2.03
N LYS A 103 -15.96 -17.93 1.02
CA LYS A 103 -17.38 -18.23 0.89
C LYS A 103 -17.93 -19.01 2.09
N GLN A 104 -17.16 -19.93 2.64
CA GLN A 104 -17.53 -20.66 3.85
C GLN A 104 -17.59 -19.72 5.06
N ALA A 105 -16.53 -18.95 5.33
CA ALA A 105 -16.45 -18.05 6.46
C ALA A 105 -17.55 -16.97 6.44
N LEU A 106 -17.89 -16.44 5.27
CA LEU A 106 -18.98 -15.47 5.13
C LEU A 106 -20.35 -16.09 5.47
N ARG A 107 -20.61 -17.34 5.06
CA ARG A 107 -21.85 -18.04 5.43
C ARG A 107 -21.92 -18.30 6.93
N GLU A 108 -20.85 -18.84 7.54
CA GLU A 108 -20.78 -19.14 8.98
C GLU A 108 -20.85 -17.88 9.84
N ALA A 109 -20.27 -16.78 9.39
CA ALA A 109 -20.38 -15.49 10.07
C ALA A 109 -21.78 -14.87 9.97
N GLY A 110 -22.63 -15.39 9.05
CA GLY A 110 -23.95 -14.81 8.79
C GLY A 110 -23.88 -13.50 8.02
N TYR A 111 -22.85 -13.34 7.16
CA TYR A 111 -22.68 -12.14 6.35
C TYR A 111 -23.88 -11.91 5.43
N LYS A 112 -24.50 -10.73 5.57
CA LYS A 112 -25.59 -10.25 4.72
C LYS A 112 -25.47 -8.75 4.57
N VAL A 113 -25.61 -8.25 3.34
CA VAL A 113 -25.70 -6.82 3.05
C VAL A 113 -26.85 -6.60 2.06
N ALA A 114 -27.55 -5.49 2.26
CA ALA A 114 -28.69 -5.13 1.39
C ALA A 114 -28.23 -4.56 0.04
N LYS A 115 -27.04 -3.94 0.00
CA LYS A 115 -26.51 -3.29 -1.18
C LYS A 115 -24.99 -3.42 -1.23
N VAL A 116 -24.44 -3.65 -2.41
CA VAL A 116 -23.01 -3.66 -2.70
C VAL A 116 -22.68 -2.67 -3.82
N TRP A 117 -21.47 -2.12 -3.76
CA TRP A 117 -20.94 -1.18 -4.76
C TRP A 117 -19.65 -1.76 -5.36
N GLY A 118 -19.79 -2.34 -6.53
CA GLY A 118 -18.70 -3.03 -7.22
C GLY A 118 -18.35 -4.39 -6.62
N GLU A 119 -17.15 -4.87 -6.89
CA GLU A 119 -16.72 -6.20 -6.49
C GLU A 119 -16.55 -6.33 -4.97
N VAL A 120 -17.04 -7.43 -4.43
CA VAL A 120 -16.95 -7.79 -3.01
C VAL A 120 -15.66 -8.53 -2.73
N ILE A 121 -15.17 -9.34 -3.67
CA ILE A 121 -13.90 -10.07 -3.57
C ILE A 121 -13.03 -9.68 -4.76
N GLU A 122 -11.89 -9.10 -4.49
CA GLU A 122 -10.92 -8.66 -5.49
C GLU A 122 -9.68 -9.57 -5.42
N ASP A 123 -9.31 -10.17 -6.56
CA ASP A 123 -8.05 -10.92 -6.70
C ASP A 123 -6.97 -9.99 -7.26
N ARG A 124 -5.95 -9.70 -6.46
CA ARG A 124 -4.79 -8.90 -6.82
C ARG A 124 -3.56 -9.76 -7.17
N GLY A 125 -3.77 -11.05 -7.33
CA GLY A 125 -2.74 -12.04 -7.61
C GLY A 125 -2.07 -12.59 -6.35
N SER A 126 -1.36 -11.79 -5.61
CA SER A 126 -0.66 -12.12 -4.35
C SER A 126 -1.46 -11.77 -3.09
N GLN A 127 -2.58 -11.10 -3.25
CA GLN A 127 -3.52 -10.71 -2.21
C GLN A 127 -4.94 -10.91 -2.71
N ILE A 128 -5.79 -11.51 -1.89
CA ILE A 128 -7.24 -11.57 -2.11
C ILE A 128 -7.90 -10.72 -1.05
N THR A 129 -8.67 -9.71 -1.48
CA THR A 129 -9.33 -8.75 -0.61
C THR A 129 -10.83 -8.96 -0.65
N PHE A 130 -11.42 -9.24 0.52
CA PHE A 130 -12.86 -9.15 0.74
C PHE A 130 -13.21 -7.73 1.19
N SER A 131 -14.17 -7.09 0.54
CA SER A 131 -14.72 -5.79 0.90
C SER A 131 -16.23 -5.92 1.09
N ALA A 132 -16.71 -5.86 2.32
CA ALA A 132 -18.09 -6.22 2.65
C ALA A 132 -19.17 -5.41 1.92
N LEU A 133 -18.91 -4.15 1.61
CA LEU A 133 -19.83 -3.32 0.83
C LEU A 133 -19.39 -3.15 -0.64
N GLY A 134 -18.37 -3.88 -1.07
CA GLY A 134 -17.73 -3.71 -2.38
C GLY A 134 -16.70 -2.59 -2.39
N GLN A 135 -15.81 -2.64 -3.37
CA GLN A 135 -14.65 -1.73 -3.45
C GLN A 135 -15.05 -0.26 -3.63
N GLN A 136 -16.18 0.00 -4.30
CA GLN A 136 -16.63 1.35 -4.68
C GLN A 136 -17.67 1.94 -3.70
N ALA A 137 -17.88 1.33 -2.53
CA ALA A 137 -18.84 1.83 -1.55
C ALA A 137 -18.45 3.24 -1.07
N PRO A 138 -19.42 4.15 -0.87
CA PRO A 138 -19.17 5.46 -0.29
C PRO A 138 -18.51 5.35 1.09
N LEU A 139 -17.61 6.29 1.43
CA LEU A 139 -16.86 6.27 2.69
C LEU A 139 -17.80 6.31 3.91
N GLU A 140 -18.87 7.09 3.82
CA GLU A 140 -19.88 7.18 4.88
C GLU A 140 -20.54 5.83 5.18
N GLU A 141 -20.90 5.06 4.15
CA GLU A 141 -21.47 3.72 4.29
C GLU A 141 -20.44 2.72 4.86
N LYS A 142 -19.20 2.81 4.40
CA LYS A 142 -18.10 1.98 4.92
C LYS A 142 -17.90 2.20 6.41
N ASN A 143 -17.89 3.45 6.87
CA ASN A 143 -17.65 3.80 8.26
C ASN A 143 -18.81 3.35 9.19
N LYS A 144 -20.03 3.26 8.67
CA LYS A 144 -21.21 2.80 9.43
C LYS A 144 -21.30 1.27 9.52
N TRP A 145 -20.70 0.53 8.61
CA TRP A 145 -20.94 -0.91 8.47
C TRP A 145 -20.38 -1.74 9.63
N ASP A 146 -19.17 -1.46 10.08
CA ASP A 146 -18.45 -2.23 11.10
C ASP A 146 -17.48 -1.33 11.90
N PRO A 147 -18.00 -0.31 12.61
CA PRO A 147 -17.16 0.69 13.27
C PRO A 147 -16.32 0.12 14.42
N ASP A 148 -16.78 -0.96 15.05
CA ASP A 148 -16.14 -1.64 16.18
C ASP A 148 -15.32 -2.88 15.78
N TYR A 149 -15.22 -3.16 14.46
CA TYR A 149 -14.54 -4.33 13.88
C TYR A 149 -15.17 -5.69 14.23
N THR A 150 -16.33 -5.74 14.91
CA THR A 150 -16.91 -7.00 15.40
C THR A 150 -17.21 -7.98 14.27
N LYS A 151 -17.79 -7.50 13.15
CA LYS A 151 -18.14 -8.36 12.01
C LYS A 151 -16.88 -8.92 11.35
N ARG A 152 -15.89 -8.08 11.09
CA ARG A 152 -14.61 -8.51 10.48
C ARG A 152 -13.79 -9.41 11.39
N LYS A 153 -13.76 -9.14 12.71
CA LYS A 153 -13.12 -10.03 13.69
C LYS A 153 -13.72 -11.42 13.67
N LYS A 154 -15.06 -11.52 13.56
CA LYS A 154 -15.76 -12.81 13.46
C LYS A 154 -15.36 -13.57 12.18
N ILE A 155 -15.40 -12.92 11.03
CA ILE A 155 -15.00 -13.52 9.75
C ILE A 155 -13.52 -13.94 9.78
N LYS A 156 -12.65 -13.05 10.27
CA LYS A 156 -11.21 -13.34 10.41
C LYS A 156 -10.96 -14.57 11.29
N ALA A 157 -11.60 -14.67 12.45
CA ALA A 157 -11.40 -15.81 13.35
C ALA A 157 -11.78 -17.15 12.69
N ILE A 158 -12.83 -17.17 11.87
CA ILE A 158 -13.20 -18.37 11.08
C ILE A 158 -12.13 -18.67 10.04
N LEU A 159 -11.67 -17.65 9.29
CA LEU A 159 -10.63 -17.81 8.28
C LEU A 159 -9.30 -18.26 8.88
N ASP A 160 -8.87 -17.70 10.01
CA ASP A 160 -7.64 -18.12 10.71
C ASP A 160 -7.64 -19.62 11.04
N ASN A 161 -8.83 -20.19 11.33
CA ASN A 161 -8.98 -21.63 11.59
C ASN A 161 -9.00 -22.47 10.30
N ILE A 162 -9.64 -22.00 9.23
CA ILE A 162 -9.82 -22.78 7.99
C ILE A 162 -8.56 -22.74 7.12
N ILE A 163 -7.87 -21.59 7.09
CA ILE A 163 -6.68 -21.36 6.25
C ILE A 163 -5.48 -20.84 7.07
N PRO A 164 -5.02 -21.56 8.10
CA PRO A 164 -3.94 -21.10 9.00
C PRO A 164 -2.59 -20.89 8.29
N GLN A 165 -2.42 -21.42 7.09
CA GLN A 165 -1.23 -21.25 6.27
C GLN A 165 -1.15 -19.87 5.58
N PHE A 166 -2.22 -19.07 5.62
CA PHE A 166 -2.26 -17.72 5.08
C PHE A 166 -2.36 -16.69 6.21
N SER A 167 -1.95 -15.47 5.91
CA SER A 167 -2.14 -14.33 6.80
C SER A 167 -3.47 -13.66 6.49
N VAL A 168 -4.35 -13.56 7.48
CA VAL A 168 -5.64 -12.88 7.37
C VAL A 168 -5.59 -11.60 8.20
N ARG A 169 -5.74 -10.45 7.57
CA ARG A 169 -5.67 -9.13 8.23
C ARG A 169 -6.94 -8.34 7.97
N ILE A 170 -7.37 -7.60 8.99
CA ILE A 170 -8.43 -6.60 8.85
C ILE A 170 -7.80 -5.36 8.21
N GLY A 171 -8.34 -4.94 7.07
CA GLY A 171 -7.91 -3.76 6.33
C GLY A 171 -9.01 -2.71 6.24
N GLY A 172 -8.65 -1.44 6.13
CA GLY A 172 -9.58 -0.33 5.94
C GLY A 172 -10.85 -0.38 6.80
N SER A 173 -11.96 0.19 6.30
CA SER A 173 -13.24 0.26 7.06
C SER A 173 -14.12 -0.98 6.91
N THR A 174 -13.98 -1.76 5.82
CA THR A 174 -14.87 -2.90 5.50
C THR A 174 -14.14 -4.12 4.96
N SER A 175 -12.80 -4.10 4.91
CA SER A 175 -12.02 -5.09 4.19
C SER A 175 -11.35 -6.11 5.10
N ILE A 176 -11.12 -7.30 4.53
CA ILE A 176 -10.22 -8.34 5.05
C ILE A 176 -9.28 -8.69 3.90
N ASP A 177 -7.99 -8.67 4.18
CA ASP A 177 -6.94 -9.01 3.23
C ASP A 177 -6.33 -10.36 3.58
N ILE A 178 -6.19 -11.22 2.58
CA ILE A 178 -5.56 -12.53 2.69
C ILE A 178 -4.31 -12.53 1.83
N THR A 179 -3.17 -12.84 2.45
CA THR A 179 -1.84 -12.89 1.80
C THR A 179 -1.08 -14.13 2.23
N LYS A 180 0.07 -14.40 1.62
CA LYS A 180 1.05 -15.32 2.20
C LYS A 180 1.59 -14.75 3.52
N PRO A 181 2.05 -15.59 4.46
CA PRO A 181 2.65 -15.12 5.70
C PRO A 181 3.84 -14.19 5.44
N GLY A 182 4.02 -13.20 6.29
CA GLY A 182 5.14 -12.26 6.21
C GLY A 182 4.99 -11.14 5.18
N ILE A 183 3.89 -11.11 4.41
CA ILE A 183 3.64 -10.03 3.44
C ILE A 183 3.03 -8.83 4.17
N ASP A 184 3.81 -7.78 4.31
CA ASP A 184 3.44 -6.47 4.86
C ASP A 184 4.42 -5.40 4.37
N LYS A 185 4.36 -4.20 4.91
CA LYS A 185 5.24 -3.11 4.47
C LYS A 185 6.71 -3.35 4.81
N ALA A 186 7.03 -4.12 5.87
CA ALA A 186 8.40 -4.54 6.14
C ALA A 186 8.96 -5.44 5.03
N TYR A 187 8.11 -6.31 4.48
CA TYR A 187 8.47 -7.12 3.31
C TYR A 187 8.83 -6.24 2.12
N GLY A 188 7.99 -5.24 1.79
CA GLY A 188 8.28 -4.29 0.71
C GLY A 188 9.56 -3.49 0.93
N ILE A 189 9.84 -3.07 2.16
CA ILE A 189 11.11 -2.43 2.54
C ILE A 189 12.30 -3.37 2.29
N GLY A 190 12.17 -4.64 2.65
CA GLY A 190 13.19 -5.66 2.35
C GLY A 190 13.44 -5.79 0.85
N LYS A 191 12.39 -5.79 0.03
CA LYS A 191 12.50 -5.82 -1.45
C LYS A 191 13.20 -4.57 -2.00
N LEU A 192 12.89 -3.39 -1.49
CA LEU A 192 13.60 -2.15 -1.88
C LEU A 192 15.09 -2.23 -1.56
N ARG A 193 15.45 -2.70 -0.35
CA ARG A 193 16.84 -2.92 0.05
C ARG A 193 17.56 -3.82 -0.96
N ASP A 194 16.96 -4.95 -1.27
CA ASP A 194 17.60 -6.00 -2.08
C ASP A 194 17.68 -5.63 -3.57
N VAL A 195 16.62 -5.03 -4.12
CA VAL A 195 16.54 -4.66 -5.55
C VAL A 195 17.33 -3.38 -5.86
N LEU A 196 17.24 -2.37 -4.99
CA LEU A 196 17.89 -1.07 -5.21
C LEU A 196 19.29 -0.99 -4.57
N HIS A 197 19.71 -2.01 -3.81
CA HIS A 197 20.97 -2.02 -3.06
C HIS A 197 21.13 -0.81 -2.12
N VAL A 198 20.04 -0.39 -1.48
CA VAL A 198 19.99 0.73 -0.52
C VAL A 198 19.79 0.17 0.89
N SER A 199 20.68 0.48 1.82
CA SER A 199 20.56 0.01 3.20
C SER A 199 19.39 0.67 3.93
N LEU A 200 18.85 0.01 4.98
CA LEU A 200 17.74 0.55 5.77
C LEU A 200 18.05 1.94 6.36
N LYS A 201 19.31 2.18 6.75
CA LYS A 201 19.77 3.48 7.28
C LYS A 201 19.79 4.59 6.25
N GLU A 202 19.78 4.25 4.96
CA GLU A 202 19.73 5.20 3.85
C GLU A 202 18.30 5.47 3.36
N MET A 203 17.30 4.83 3.99
CA MET A 203 15.89 5.04 3.69
C MET A 203 15.23 5.97 4.72
N ILE A 204 14.15 6.63 4.31
CA ILE A 204 13.14 7.22 5.19
C ILE A 204 11.80 6.67 4.73
N TYR A 205 10.98 6.24 5.67
CA TYR A 205 9.60 5.84 5.42
C TYR A 205 8.64 6.92 5.94
N ILE A 206 7.62 7.27 5.16
CA ILE A 206 6.60 8.25 5.50
C ILE A 206 5.23 7.59 5.35
N GLY A 207 4.41 7.63 6.42
CA GLY A 207 3.11 6.98 6.45
C GLY A 207 2.18 7.53 7.54
N ASP A 208 0.87 7.33 7.37
CA ASP A 208 -0.15 7.82 8.29
C ASP A 208 -0.47 6.84 9.44
N ALA A 209 -0.11 5.57 9.28
CA ALA A 209 -0.45 4.51 10.24
C ALA A 209 0.79 3.93 10.95
N LEU A 210 1.74 4.78 11.33
CA LEU A 210 2.95 4.46 12.11
C LEU A 210 2.66 4.38 13.61
N PHE A 211 1.76 3.49 13.99
CA PHE A 211 1.42 3.20 15.39
C PHE A 211 1.18 1.70 15.57
N VAL A 212 1.25 1.21 16.80
CA VAL A 212 1.04 -0.21 17.10
C VAL A 212 -0.30 -0.71 16.57
N GLY A 213 -0.25 -1.64 15.62
CA GLY A 213 -1.43 -2.16 14.93
C GLY A 213 -1.76 -1.46 13.60
N GLY A 214 -1.11 -0.34 13.28
CA GLY A 214 -1.20 0.31 11.97
C GLY A 214 -0.46 -0.48 10.87
N ASN A 215 -0.88 -0.30 9.64
CA ASN A 215 -0.30 -1.03 8.50
C ASN A 215 1.10 -0.53 8.09
N ASP A 216 1.53 0.65 8.58
CA ASP A 216 2.88 1.22 8.38
C ASP A 216 3.87 0.80 9.46
N TYR A 217 3.36 0.43 10.63
CA TYR A 217 4.20 0.05 11.77
C TYR A 217 5.21 -1.06 11.47
N PRO A 218 4.92 -2.08 10.63
CA PRO A 218 5.93 -3.04 10.20
C PRO A 218 7.15 -2.43 9.52
N ALA A 219 7.01 -1.32 8.76
CA ALA A 219 8.15 -0.64 8.14
C ALA A 219 9.08 -0.01 9.19
N GLU A 220 8.51 0.67 10.19
CA GLU A 220 9.26 1.20 11.33
C GLU A 220 9.97 0.08 12.10
N LYS A 221 9.27 -1.02 12.40
CA LYS A 221 9.86 -2.20 13.08
C LYS A 221 10.98 -2.87 12.28
N ALA A 222 11.00 -2.73 10.97
CA ALA A 222 12.11 -3.20 10.14
C ALA A 222 13.39 -2.38 10.34
N GLY A 223 13.34 -1.24 11.05
CA GLY A 223 14.49 -0.42 11.40
C GLY A 223 14.76 0.71 10.41
N VAL A 224 13.75 1.11 9.60
CA VAL A 224 13.83 2.31 8.76
C VAL A 224 13.47 3.54 9.60
N ASP A 225 14.21 4.64 9.44
CA ASP A 225 13.80 5.93 10.00
C ASP A 225 12.45 6.34 9.44
N SER A 226 11.47 6.55 10.32
CA SER A 226 10.07 6.73 9.92
C SER A 226 9.51 8.07 10.39
N ILE A 227 8.71 8.71 9.55
CA ILE A 227 8.06 9.98 9.82
C ILE A 227 6.54 9.77 9.75
N PRO A 228 5.83 9.88 10.88
CA PRO A 228 4.37 9.82 10.87
C PRO A 228 3.79 11.12 10.29
N VAL A 229 2.72 10.99 9.51
CA VAL A 229 1.95 12.10 8.96
C VAL A 229 0.47 11.89 9.21
N LYS A 230 -0.32 12.96 9.23
CA LYS A 230 -1.78 12.90 9.44
C LYS A 230 -2.58 12.90 8.13
N GLY A 231 -1.90 13.02 7.00
CA GLY A 231 -2.52 13.08 5.70
C GLY A 231 -1.67 13.77 4.64
N PRO A 232 -2.21 13.92 3.42
CA PRO A 232 -1.47 14.46 2.28
C PRO A 232 -0.90 15.87 2.50
N ASP A 233 -1.61 16.73 3.20
CA ASP A 233 -1.14 18.12 3.46
C ASP A 233 0.11 18.15 4.34
N GLU A 234 0.21 17.26 5.31
CA GLU A 234 1.42 17.15 6.13
C GLU A 234 2.56 16.50 5.35
N THR A 235 2.25 15.52 4.52
CA THR A 235 3.21 14.88 3.60
C THR A 235 3.83 15.90 2.65
N LYS A 236 3.05 16.81 2.08
CA LYS A 236 3.56 17.90 1.22
C LYS A 236 4.62 18.72 1.94
N ARG A 237 4.35 19.13 3.19
CA ARG A 237 5.32 19.90 4.02
C ARG A 237 6.59 19.11 4.30
N VAL A 238 6.46 17.81 4.56
CA VAL A 238 7.63 16.92 4.75
C VAL A 238 8.45 16.84 3.48
N ILE A 239 7.82 16.67 2.31
CA ILE A 239 8.51 16.63 1.01
C ILE A 239 9.22 17.96 0.75
N GLN A 240 8.57 19.12 0.96
CA GLN A 240 9.18 20.45 0.81
C GLN A 240 10.41 20.60 1.70
N ALA A 241 10.33 20.15 2.96
CA ALA A 241 11.48 20.20 3.88
C ALA A 241 12.64 19.31 3.41
N ILE A 242 12.32 18.10 2.92
CA ILE A 242 13.34 17.19 2.36
C ILE A 242 14.01 17.81 1.14
N ILE A 243 13.26 18.36 0.21
CA ILE A 243 13.78 19.04 -0.99
C ILE A 243 14.71 20.18 -0.56
N ALA A 244 14.27 21.08 0.33
CA ALA A 244 15.09 22.20 0.81
C ALA A 244 16.40 21.71 1.45
N CYS A 245 16.36 20.67 2.29
CA CYS A 245 17.55 20.13 2.96
C CYS A 245 18.52 19.42 2.01
N LEU A 246 18.05 18.85 0.91
CA LEU A 246 18.90 18.12 -0.03
C LEU A 246 19.43 19.01 -1.17
N ALA A 247 18.64 19.97 -1.65
CA ALA A 247 19.01 20.88 -2.73
C ALA A 247 20.21 21.81 -2.36
N ASP A 248 20.29 22.26 -1.11
CA ASP A 248 21.41 23.11 -0.64
C ASP A 248 22.78 22.41 -0.65
N ARG A 249 22.81 21.09 -0.77
CA ARG A 249 24.05 20.31 -0.73
C ARG A 249 24.73 20.15 -2.09
N ASP A 250 23.97 20.19 -3.18
CA ASP A 250 24.54 20.12 -4.53
C ASP A 250 25.23 21.43 -4.95
N GLN A 251 24.99 22.54 -4.21
CA GLN A 251 25.67 23.82 -4.42
C GLN A 251 26.98 23.96 -3.59
N ALA A 252 27.22 23.05 -2.66
CA ALA A 252 28.36 23.09 -1.74
C ALA A 252 29.44 22.03 -2.03
N ALA A 253 29.30 21.22 -3.08
CA ALA A 253 30.23 20.18 -3.53
C ALA A 253 30.86 20.56 -4.87
#